data_88cb8a71593dcad94d8d0ac718caaee8
#
_entry.id   88cb8a71593dcad94d8d0ac718caaee8
#
_cell.length_a   1.000
_cell.length_b   1.000
_cell.length_c   1.000
_cell.angle_alpha   90.00
_cell.angle_beta   90.00
_cell.angle_gamma   90.00
#
_symmetry.space_group_name_H-M   'P 1'
#
loop_
_entity.id
_entity.type
_entity.pdbx_description
1 polymer ?
#
loop_
_entity_poly.entity_id
_entity_poly.type
_entity_poly.pdbx_seq_one_letter_code
_entity_poly.pdbx_strand_id
1 'polypeptide(L)'
;MLMETLSAYQKRDPAARSKLEIFLLYPGVHAIIYHRVSHWLYGHKMRFLARCVSQWCKFWTDIEIHPGATIGRRLVIDHGTGIVIGETAEIGDDVLLYQQVTLGGTGKDTGKRHPTLGNNIMVGAGAKVLGPIKINDNARIAAGAVVLQEVPENATAVGVPAQIVRLNGRKVNRYVDEVDQTCVADPTQQKLCMLTSKLERLTKHVAELEEKLEAQLQSGENTVQL
;
A
#
# COMPACT_ATOMS: atom_id res chain seq x y z
N MET A 1 4.34 -11.95 -24.87
CA MET A 1 3.59 -11.19 -23.88
C MET A 1 2.49 -12.01 -23.19
N LEU A 2 1.45 -12.54 -23.89
CA LEU A 2 0.40 -13.38 -23.25
C LEU A 2 0.99 -14.61 -22.55
N MET A 3 1.83 -15.38 -23.25
CA MET A 3 2.47 -16.58 -22.69
C MET A 3 3.33 -16.29 -21.46
N GLU A 4 3.97 -15.13 -21.40
CA GLU A 4 4.73 -14.70 -20.22
C GLU A 4 3.81 -14.39 -19.04
N THR A 5 2.68 -13.72 -19.31
CA THR A 5 1.65 -13.47 -18.30
C THR A 5 1.10 -14.79 -17.74
N LEU A 6 0.72 -15.74 -18.59
CA LEU A 6 0.26 -17.07 -18.14
C LEU A 6 1.32 -17.80 -17.31
N SER A 7 2.59 -17.70 -17.70
CA SER A 7 3.70 -18.26 -16.91
C SER A 7 3.88 -17.55 -15.57
N ALA A 8 3.65 -16.24 -15.51
CA ALA A 8 3.71 -15.47 -14.25
C ALA A 8 2.60 -15.88 -13.27
N TYR A 9 1.38 -16.11 -13.78
CA TYR A 9 0.28 -16.67 -12.96
C TYR A 9 0.64 -18.05 -12.43
N GLN A 10 1.07 -18.97 -13.30
CA GLN A 10 1.42 -20.33 -12.89
C GLN A 10 2.54 -20.39 -11.85
N LYS A 11 3.47 -19.42 -11.88
CA LYS A 11 4.56 -19.32 -10.90
C LYS A 11 4.10 -18.76 -9.56
N ARG A 12 3.07 -17.89 -9.53
CA ARG A 12 2.65 -17.17 -8.34
C ARG A 12 1.44 -17.76 -7.63
N ASP A 13 0.58 -18.46 -8.38
CA ASP A 13 -0.60 -19.13 -7.84
C ASP A 13 -0.35 -20.64 -7.75
N PRO A 14 -0.22 -21.19 -6.53
CA PRO A 14 -0.05 -22.64 -6.33
C PRO A 14 -1.24 -23.48 -6.81
N ALA A 15 -2.43 -22.90 -6.96
CA ALA A 15 -3.64 -23.57 -7.43
C ALA A 15 -3.67 -23.68 -8.97
N ALA A 16 -2.85 -22.94 -9.68
CA ALA A 16 -2.82 -22.89 -11.15
C ALA A 16 -2.20 -24.14 -11.76
N ARG A 17 -3.04 -25.04 -12.26
CA ARG A 17 -2.61 -26.37 -12.78
C ARG A 17 -2.03 -26.30 -14.19
N SER A 18 -2.63 -25.50 -15.07
CA SER A 18 -2.21 -25.40 -16.47
C SER A 18 -2.41 -24.01 -17.04
N LYS A 19 -1.62 -23.66 -18.06
CA LYS A 19 -1.79 -22.39 -18.77
C LYS A 19 -3.13 -22.27 -19.48
N LEU A 20 -3.70 -23.39 -19.92
CA LEU A 20 -5.03 -23.43 -20.56
C LEU A 20 -6.13 -23.08 -19.54
N GLU A 21 -6.05 -23.65 -18.34
CA GLU A 21 -6.97 -23.33 -17.24
C GLU A 21 -6.89 -21.86 -16.87
N ILE A 22 -5.68 -21.31 -16.71
CA ILE A 22 -5.44 -19.90 -16.42
C ILE A 22 -6.06 -19.01 -17.51
N PHE A 23 -5.83 -19.34 -18.78
CA PHE A 23 -6.36 -18.58 -19.91
C PHE A 23 -7.88 -18.56 -19.95
N LEU A 24 -8.53 -19.69 -19.67
CA LEU A 24 -9.98 -19.84 -19.78
C LEU A 24 -10.75 -19.35 -18.53
N LEU A 25 -10.17 -19.49 -17.33
CA LEU A 25 -10.93 -19.34 -16.09
C LEU A 25 -10.50 -18.15 -15.21
N TYR A 26 -9.32 -17.55 -15.47
CA TYR A 26 -8.82 -16.49 -14.60
C TYR A 26 -9.27 -15.10 -15.06
N PRO A 27 -10.14 -14.41 -14.28
CA PRO A 27 -10.69 -13.12 -14.68
C PRO A 27 -9.60 -12.04 -14.83
N GLY A 28 -8.52 -12.12 -14.05
CA GLY A 28 -7.39 -11.20 -14.17
C GLY A 28 -6.70 -11.28 -15.54
N VAL A 29 -6.60 -12.46 -16.15
CA VAL A 29 -6.06 -12.64 -17.52
C VAL A 29 -6.99 -11.99 -18.53
N HIS A 30 -8.29 -12.23 -18.40
CA HIS A 30 -9.28 -11.63 -19.28
C HIS A 30 -9.24 -10.09 -19.18
N ALA A 31 -9.16 -9.54 -17.96
CA ALA A 31 -9.08 -8.10 -17.74
C ALA A 31 -7.86 -7.49 -18.44
N ILE A 32 -6.70 -8.14 -18.38
CA ILE A 32 -5.49 -7.69 -19.08
C ILE A 32 -5.66 -7.72 -20.61
N ILE A 33 -6.29 -8.76 -21.15
CA ILE A 33 -6.55 -8.88 -22.59
C ILE A 33 -7.49 -7.75 -23.05
N TYR A 34 -8.62 -7.56 -22.36
CA TYR A 34 -9.56 -6.47 -22.67
C TYR A 34 -8.91 -5.09 -22.52
N HIS A 35 -8.07 -4.91 -21.49
CA HIS A 35 -7.35 -3.67 -21.33
C HIS A 35 -6.42 -3.39 -22.51
N ARG A 36 -5.69 -4.36 -23.05
CA ARG A 36 -4.82 -4.14 -24.22
C ARG A 36 -5.61 -3.66 -25.44
N VAL A 37 -6.80 -4.21 -25.65
CA VAL A 37 -7.69 -3.76 -26.74
C VAL A 37 -8.21 -2.35 -26.46
N SER A 38 -8.72 -2.08 -25.28
CA SER A 38 -9.25 -0.77 -24.91
C SER A 38 -8.17 0.32 -24.91
N HIS A 39 -6.96 0.02 -24.45
CA HIS A 39 -5.81 0.93 -24.45
C HIS A 39 -5.37 1.28 -25.88
N TRP A 40 -5.33 0.29 -26.79
CA TRP A 40 -5.07 0.53 -28.21
C TRP A 40 -6.11 1.45 -28.85
N LEU A 41 -7.40 1.21 -28.62
CA LEU A 41 -8.49 2.10 -29.05
C LEU A 41 -8.35 3.53 -28.48
N TYR A 42 -7.97 3.62 -27.23
CA TYR A 42 -7.76 4.91 -26.54
C TYR A 42 -6.62 5.71 -27.18
N GLY A 43 -5.51 5.04 -27.49
CA GLY A 43 -4.36 5.63 -28.21
C GLY A 43 -4.71 6.13 -29.60
N HIS A 44 -5.69 5.46 -30.29
CA HIS A 44 -6.21 5.88 -31.59
C HIS A 44 -7.35 6.89 -31.50
N LYS A 45 -7.53 7.57 -30.35
CA LYS A 45 -8.55 8.60 -30.09
C LYS A 45 -10.01 8.10 -30.13
N MET A 46 -10.24 6.80 -30.23
CA MET A 46 -11.57 6.16 -30.18
C MET A 46 -12.03 6.00 -28.72
N ARG A 47 -12.05 7.08 -27.96
CA ARG A 47 -12.23 7.10 -26.50
C ARG A 47 -13.54 6.45 -26.05
N PHE A 48 -14.64 6.71 -26.78
CA PHE A 48 -15.94 6.11 -26.46
C PHE A 48 -15.90 4.59 -26.58
N LEU A 49 -15.40 4.04 -27.70
CA LEU A 49 -15.28 2.60 -27.89
C LEU A 49 -14.34 1.96 -26.87
N ALA A 50 -13.22 2.62 -26.56
CA ALA A 50 -12.31 2.18 -25.52
C ALA A 50 -13.04 2.04 -24.17
N ARG A 51 -13.87 3.01 -23.80
CA ARG A 51 -14.69 2.95 -22.59
C ARG A 51 -15.75 1.84 -22.62
N CYS A 52 -16.40 1.63 -23.78
CA CYS A 52 -17.34 0.52 -23.94
C CYS A 52 -16.67 -0.83 -23.68
N VAL A 53 -15.48 -1.08 -24.27
CA VAL A 53 -14.71 -2.30 -24.03
C VAL A 53 -14.30 -2.45 -22.56
N SER A 54 -13.86 -1.37 -21.93
CA SER A 54 -13.48 -1.36 -20.51
C SER A 54 -14.68 -1.67 -19.59
N GLN A 55 -15.86 -1.09 -19.85
CA GLN A 55 -17.07 -1.36 -19.06
C GLN A 55 -17.60 -2.78 -19.28
N TRP A 56 -17.51 -3.29 -20.51
CA TRP A 56 -17.84 -4.68 -20.80
C TRP A 56 -16.94 -5.66 -20.04
N CYS A 57 -15.63 -5.37 -20.00
CA CYS A 57 -14.68 -6.14 -19.20
C CYS A 57 -15.05 -6.12 -17.70
N LYS A 58 -15.33 -4.94 -17.13
CA LYS A 58 -15.75 -4.80 -15.74
C LYS A 58 -17.02 -5.63 -15.43
N PHE A 59 -18.00 -5.64 -16.33
CA PHE A 59 -19.22 -6.41 -16.14
C PHE A 59 -18.95 -7.92 -15.99
N TRP A 60 -17.99 -8.47 -16.76
CA TRP A 60 -17.69 -9.91 -16.74
C TRP A 60 -16.65 -10.31 -15.69
N THR A 61 -15.75 -9.41 -15.31
CA THR A 61 -14.59 -9.74 -14.47
C THR A 61 -14.64 -9.08 -13.10
N ASP A 62 -15.53 -8.10 -12.91
CA ASP A 62 -15.55 -7.19 -11.75
C ASP A 62 -14.20 -6.45 -11.53
N ILE A 63 -13.41 -6.30 -12.60
CA ILE A 63 -12.12 -5.58 -12.60
C ILE A 63 -12.25 -4.34 -13.48
N GLU A 64 -12.12 -3.17 -12.89
CA GLU A 64 -12.15 -1.90 -13.62
C GLU A 64 -10.72 -1.44 -13.93
N ILE A 65 -10.38 -1.41 -15.22
CA ILE A 65 -9.13 -0.80 -15.70
C ILE A 65 -9.49 0.30 -16.69
N HIS A 66 -9.08 1.55 -16.37
CA HIS A 66 -9.29 2.63 -17.30
C HIS A 66 -8.43 2.46 -18.56
N PRO A 67 -8.96 2.69 -19.78
CA PRO A 67 -8.21 2.50 -21.03
C PRO A 67 -6.94 3.34 -21.12
N GLY A 68 -6.87 4.49 -20.41
CA GLY A 68 -5.68 5.35 -20.37
C GLY A 68 -4.55 4.84 -19.49
N ALA A 69 -4.79 3.87 -18.61
CA ALA A 69 -3.76 3.32 -17.76
C ALA A 69 -2.64 2.65 -18.57
N THR A 70 -1.41 2.81 -18.13
CA THR A 70 -0.24 2.14 -18.74
C THR A 70 0.16 0.94 -17.91
N ILE A 71 0.20 -0.25 -18.52
CA ILE A 71 0.50 -1.50 -17.83
C ILE A 71 1.66 -2.21 -18.51
N GLY A 72 2.70 -2.49 -17.75
CA GLY A 72 3.88 -3.23 -18.14
C GLY A 72 3.61 -4.72 -18.43
N ARG A 73 4.65 -5.53 -18.28
CA ARG A 73 4.63 -6.98 -18.61
C ARG A 73 4.40 -7.78 -17.33
N ARG A 74 3.83 -8.96 -17.47
CA ARG A 74 3.66 -9.96 -16.39
C ARG A 74 2.91 -9.41 -15.16
N LEU A 75 1.95 -8.49 -15.40
CA LEU A 75 0.98 -8.16 -14.36
C LEU A 75 0.18 -9.41 -14.01
N VAL A 76 0.06 -9.70 -12.72
CA VAL A 76 -0.80 -10.75 -12.17
C VAL A 76 -1.87 -10.08 -11.31
N ILE A 77 -3.12 -10.36 -11.60
CA ILE A 77 -4.28 -9.96 -10.81
C ILE A 77 -4.85 -11.23 -10.19
N ASP A 78 -4.64 -11.40 -8.90
CA ASP A 78 -5.09 -12.57 -8.17
C ASP A 78 -6.46 -12.29 -7.55
N HIS A 79 -7.43 -13.19 -7.77
CA HIS A 79 -8.86 -13.06 -7.53
C HIS A 79 -9.53 -11.91 -8.29
N GLY A 80 -9.09 -10.69 -8.16
CA GLY A 80 -9.41 -9.53 -8.98
C GLY A 80 -10.70 -8.78 -8.64
N THR A 81 -11.68 -9.37 -8.00
CA THR A 81 -12.98 -8.75 -7.66
C THR A 81 -12.79 -7.39 -7.01
N GLY A 82 -13.46 -6.36 -7.55
CA GLY A 82 -13.45 -5.00 -7.01
C GLY A 82 -12.14 -4.23 -7.18
N ILE A 83 -11.24 -4.67 -8.07
CA ILE A 83 -10.06 -3.87 -8.44
C ILE A 83 -10.48 -2.64 -9.25
N VAL A 84 -9.86 -1.50 -8.94
CA VAL A 84 -10.00 -0.26 -9.70
C VAL A 84 -8.63 0.32 -10.05
N ILE A 85 -8.34 0.46 -11.34
CA ILE A 85 -7.13 1.08 -11.87
C ILE A 85 -7.50 2.32 -12.66
N GLY A 86 -7.12 3.50 -12.14
CA GLY A 86 -7.52 4.80 -12.70
C GLY A 86 -6.76 5.21 -13.96
N GLU A 87 -7.25 6.25 -14.61
CA GLU A 87 -6.85 6.69 -15.97
C GLU A 87 -5.34 6.92 -16.15
N THR A 88 -4.71 7.60 -15.20
CA THR A 88 -3.28 7.99 -15.30
C THR A 88 -2.38 7.09 -14.44
N ALA A 89 -2.88 5.90 -14.05
CA ALA A 89 -2.08 4.91 -13.35
C ALA A 89 -1.02 4.34 -14.30
N GLU A 90 0.17 4.15 -13.76
CA GLU A 90 1.29 3.50 -14.44
C GLU A 90 1.73 2.30 -13.61
N ILE A 91 1.85 1.15 -14.24
CA ILE A 91 2.22 -0.11 -13.60
C ILE A 91 3.40 -0.70 -14.36
N GLY A 92 4.51 -0.92 -13.67
CA GLY A 92 5.70 -1.54 -14.22
C GLY A 92 5.55 -3.05 -14.45
N ASP A 93 6.68 -3.72 -14.55
CA ASP A 93 6.76 -5.15 -14.81
C ASP A 93 6.68 -5.97 -13.52
N ASP A 94 6.19 -7.23 -13.63
CA ASP A 94 6.15 -8.20 -12.53
C ASP A 94 5.32 -7.76 -11.31
N VAL A 95 4.29 -6.95 -11.50
CA VAL A 95 3.42 -6.49 -10.42
C VAL A 95 2.35 -7.54 -10.10
N LEU A 96 2.05 -7.70 -8.81
CA LEU A 96 0.97 -8.55 -8.29
C LEU A 96 -0.05 -7.68 -7.56
N LEU A 97 -1.30 -7.73 -7.98
CA LEU A 97 -2.43 -7.06 -7.34
C LEU A 97 -3.44 -8.10 -6.85
N TYR A 98 -3.87 -7.95 -5.62
CA TYR A 98 -4.97 -8.76 -5.06
C TYR A 98 -6.32 -8.05 -5.20
N GLN A 99 -7.39 -8.76 -4.89
CA GLN A 99 -8.77 -8.25 -4.95
C GLN A 99 -8.95 -6.95 -4.15
N GLN A 100 -9.92 -6.12 -4.60
CA GLN A 100 -10.31 -4.85 -3.96
C GLN A 100 -9.19 -3.80 -3.88
N VAL A 101 -8.07 -3.98 -4.59
CA VAL A 101 -7.03 -2.96 -4.71
C VAL A 101 -7.56 -1.77 -5.50
N THR A 102 -7.28 -0.56 -5.02
CA THR A 102 -7.57 0.68 -5.74
C THR A 102 -6.28 1.45 -6.02
N LEU A 103 -6.01 1.70 -7.30
CA LEU A 103 -5.01 2.67 -7.76
C LEU A 103 -5.75 3.93 -8.18
N GLY A 104 -6.03 4.82 -7.20
CA GLY A 104 -6.98 5.92 -7.32
C GLY A 104 -6.33 7.30 -7.24
N GLY A 105 -7.11 8.32 -7.59
CA GLY A 105 -6.77 9.72 -7.35
C GLY A 105 -7.32 10.23 -6.01
N THR A 106 -6.80 11.35 -5.54
CA THR A 106 -7.31 12.03 -4.31
C THR A 106 -8.47 12.98 -4.59
N GLY A 107 -8.81 13.20 -5.86
CA GLY A 107 -9.81 14.19 -6.29
C GLY A 107 -9.32 15.65 -6.28
N LYS A 108 -8.06 15.90 -5.90
CA LYS A 108 -7.48 17.26 -5.84
C LYS A 108 -6.65 17.61 -7.07
N ASP A 109 -6.08 16.62 -7.73
CA ASP A 109 -5.12 16.80 -8.80
C ASP A 109 -5.78 16.70 -10.17
N THR A 110 -5.33 17.51 -11.13
CA THR A 110 -5.65 17.43 -12.56
C THR A 110 -4.45 16.82 -13.32
N GLY A 111 -4.70 16.17 -14.44
CA GLY A 111 -3.64 15.48 -15.20
C GLY A 111 -3.19 14.18 -14.54
N LYS A 112 -1.91 14.04 -14.20
CA LYS A 112 -1.37 12.89 -13.46
C LYS A 112 -1.90 12.93 -12.02
N ARG A 113 -2.85 12.03 -11.72
CA ARG A 113 -3.55 11.98 -10.43
C ARG A 113 -3.63 10.59 -9.81
N HIS A 114 -3.14 9.57 -10.53
CA HIS A 114 -3.10 8.18 -10.09
C HIS A 114 -1.66 7.73 -9.88
N PRO A 115 -1.42 6.70 -9.07
CA PRO A 115 -0.08 6.28 -8.71
C PRO A 115 0.73 5.71 -9.86
N THR A 116 2.05 5.75 -9.69
CA THR A 116 3.03 5.05 -10.51
C THR A 116 3.65 3.93 -9.69
N LEU A 117 3.47 2.69 -10.12
CA LEU A 117 4.09 1.50 -9.55
C LEU A 117 5.31 1.11 -10.39
N GLY A 118 6.46 0.94 -9.76
CA GLY A 118 7.66 0.39 -10.36
C GLY A 118 7.53 -1.12 -10.64
N ASN A 119 8.65 -1.81 -10.60
CA ASN A 119 8.74 -3.24 -10.93
C ASN A 119 8.70 -4.13 -9.68
N ASN A 120 8.27 -5.38 -9.86
CA ASN A 120 8.25 -6.41 -8.81
C ASN A 120 7.54 -5.97 -7.52
N ILE A 121 6.40 -5.29 -7.67
CA ILE A 121 5.60 -4.80 -6.56
C ILE A 121 4.49 -5.80 -6.22
N MET A 122 4.16 -5.92 -4.94
CA MET A 122 2.99 -6.63 -4.47
C MET A 122 2.06 -5.65 -3.75
N VAL A 123 0.79 -5.62 -4.13
CA VAL A 123 -0.26 -4.84 -3.46
C VAL A 123 -1.30 -5.80 -2.89
N GLY A 124 -1.34 -5.90 -1.58
CA GLY A 124 -2.21 -6.82 -0.83
C GLY A 124 -3.69 -6.48 -0.94
N ALA A 125 -4.53 -7.46 -0.63
CA ALA A 125 -5.98 -7.38 -0.75
C ALA A 125 -6.56 -6.14 -0.04
N GLY A 126 -7.47 -5.44 -0.70
CA GLY A 126 -8.15 -4.28 -0.16
C GLY A 126 -7.30 -3.02 0.01
N ALA A 127 -6.02 -3.03 -0.35
CA ALA A 127 -5.16 -1.84 -0.23
C ALA A 127 -5.60 -0.72 -1.18
N LYS A 128 -5.45 0.52 -0.72
CA LYS A 128 -5.76 1.74 -1.47
C LYS A 128 -4.49 2.56 -1.65
N VAL A 129 -4.06 2.76 -2.89
CA VAL A 129 -2.93 3.62 -3.24
C VAL A 129 -3.49 4.85 -3.92
N LEU A 130 -3.40 6.01 -3.28
CA LEU A 130 -4.16 7.19 -3.68
C LEU A 130 -3.24 8.38 -3.95
N GLY A 131 -3.46 9.03 -5.08
CA GLY A 131 -2.73 10.22 -5.53
C GLY A 131 -1.61 9.92 -6.52
N PRO A 132 -0.96 10.97 -7.04
CA PRO A 132 0.13 10.84 -8.01
C PRO A 132 1.47 10.44 -7.35
N ILE A 133 1.39 9.49 -6.42
CA ILE A 133 2.54 9.01 -5.63
C ILE A 133 3.27 7.88 -6.36
N LYS A 134 4.53 7.69 -6.01
CA LYS A 134 5.36 6.63 -6.55
C LYS A 134 5.57 5.52 -5.53
N ILE A 135 5.34 4.29 -5.99
CA ILE A 135 5.70 3.07 -5.28
C ILE A 135 6.91 2.49 -6.01
N ASN A 136 8.07 2.53 -5.37
CA ASN A 136 9.32 2.14 -6.01
C ASN A 136 9.51 0.61 -6.06
N ASP A 137 10.51 0.17 -6.81
CA ASP A 137 10.75 -1.24 -7.12
C ASP A 137 10.82 -2.13 -5.87
N ASN A 138 10.39 -3.37 -5.99
CA ASN A 138 10.38 -4.37 -4.93
C ASN A 138 9.56 -4.01 -3.68
N ALA A 139 8.76 -2.95 -3.71
CA ALA A 139 7.92 -2.57 -2.58
C ALA A 139 6.80 -3.58 -2.33
N ARG A 140 6.40 -3.70 -1.08
CA ARG A 140 5.28 -4.53 -0.61
C ARG A 140 4.28 -3.65 0.11
N ILE A 141 3.04 -3.66 -0.33
CA ILE A 141 1.92 -2.98 0.33
C ILE A 141 1.07 -4.05 0.99
N ALA A 142 0.90 -3.94 2.31
CA ALA A 142 0.12 -4.91 3.06
C ALA A 142 -1.38 -4.84 2.73
N ALA A 143 -2.10 -5.93 3.01
CA ALA A 143 -3.54 -5.96 2.87
C ALA A 143 -4.21 -4.87 3.73
N GLY A 144 -5.25 -4.21 3.18
CA GLY A 144 -6.00 -3.15 3.85
C GLY A 144 -5.24 -1.83 4.04
N ALA A 145 -4.00 -1.70 3.59
CA ALA A 145 -3.22 -0.47 3.76
C ALA A 145 -3.77 0.69 2.91
N VAL A 146 -3.73 1.91 3.47
CA VAL A 146 -4.06 3.15 2.75
C VAL A 146 -2.80 3.98 2.56
N VAL A 147 -2.26 3.93 1.34
CA VAL A 147 -0.99 4.58 0.98
C VAL A 147 -1.27 5.95 0.39
N LEU A 148 -0.77 6.98 1.05
CA LEU A 148 -0.95 8.39 0.70
C LEU A 148 0.38 9.10 0.43
N GLN A 149 1.51 8.39 0.57
CA GLN A 149 2.86 8.92 0.41
C GLN A 149 3.70 7.94 -0.40
N GLU A 150 4.79 8.45 -0.96
CA GLU A 150 5.75 7.63 -1.70
C GLU A 150 6.31 6.49 -0.84
N VAL A 151 6.45 5.30 -1.45
CA VAL A 151 7.03 4.12 -0.81
C VAL A 151 8.40 3.85 -1.43
N PRO A 152 9.48 3.85 -0.63
CA PRO A 152 10.82 3.60 -1.11
C PRO A 152 11.00 2.20 -1.70
N GLU A 153 12.07 2.03 -2.45
CA GLU A 153 12.50 0.73 -2.96
C GLU A 153 12.77 -0.28 -1.82
N ASN A 154 12.42 -1.55 -2.04
CA ASN A 154 12.58 -2.64 -1.07
C ASN A 154 11.88 -2.40 0.29
N ALA A 155 10.87 -1.52 0.32
CA ALA A 155 10.13 -1.20 1.53
C ALA A 155 8.85 -2.03 1.68
N THR A 156 8.39 -2.19 2.93
CA THR A 156 7.06 -2.72 3.24
C THR A 156 6.24 -1.64 3.94
N ALA A 157 5.08 -1.30 3.37
CA ALA A 157 4.13 -0.33 3.92
C ALA A 157 2.90 -1.04 4.49
N VAL A 158 2.47 -0.66 5.70
CA VAL A 158 1.38 -1.28 6.45
C VAL A 158 0.52 -0.23 7.16
N GLY A 159 -0.78 -0.44 7.25
CA GLY A 159 -1.70 0.31 8.11
C GLY A 159 -2.47 1.44 7.39
N VAL A 160 -3.23 2.22 8.17
CA VAL A 160 -4.12 3.31 7.74
C VAL A 160 -3.92 4.53 8.64
N PRO A 161 -3.23 5.60 8.16
CA PRO A 161 -2.46 5.66 6.92
C PRO A 161 -1.22 4.77 6.96
N ALA A 162 -0.78 4.30 5.78
CA ALA A 162 0.32 3.36 5.69
C ALA A 162 1.65 3.97 6.15
N GLN A 163 2.42 3.18 6.89
CA GLN A 163 3.76 3.52 7.37
C GLN A 163 4.76 2.47 6.89
N ILE A 164 6.00 2.89 6.69
CA ILE A 164 7.08 1.96 6.34
C ILE A 164 7.51 1.21 7.60
N VAL A 165 7.31 -0.11 7.60
CA VAL A 165 7.68 -1.00 8.72
C VAL A 165 8.93 -1.82 8.45
N ARG A 166 9.32 -1.98 7.18
CA ARG A 166 10.57 -2.62 6.76
C ARG A 166 11.22 -1.84 5.63
N LEU A 167 12.54 -1.79 5.61
CA LEU A 167 13.35 -1.25 4.54
C LEU A 167 14.56 -2.17 4.32
N ASN A 168 14.81 -2.59 3.07
CA ASN A 168 15.88 -3.52 2.72
C ASN A 168 15.88 -4.82 3.58
N GLY A 169 14.69 -5.38 3.83
CA GLY A 169 14.50 -6.58 4.63
C GLY A 169 14.66 -6.41 6.15
N ARG A 170 15.13 -5.25 6.63
CA ARG A 170 15.27 -4.93 8.05
C ARG A 170 14.04 -4.21 8.56
N LYS A 171 13.61 -4.50 9.80
CA LYS A 171 12.56 -3.71 10.46
C LYS A 171 13.05 -2.27 10.63
N VAL A 172 12.23 -1.30 10.26
CA VAL A 172 12.50 0.11 10.53
C VAL A 172 12.06 0.37 11.96
N ASN A 173 12.99 0.21 12.92
CA ASN A 173 12.77 0.59 14.30
C ASN A 173 12.73 2.11 14.38
N ARG A 174 11.54 2.69 14.40
CA ARG A 174 11.35 4.02 14.95
C ARG A 174 11.05 3.84 16.44
N TYR A 175 12.11 3.79 17.24
CA TYR A 175 12.03 3.77 18.70
C TYR A 175 11.27 2.55 19.30
N VAL A 176 11.97 1.44 19.44
CA VAL A 176 11.59 0.37 20.36
C VAL A 176 12.86 0.06 21.15
N ASP A 177 12.81 0.21 22.46
CA ASP A 177 13.80 -0.42 23.34
C ASP A 177 13.83 -1.92 23.03
N GLU A 178 15.02 -2.53 22.98
CA GLU A 178 15.28 -3.89 22.48
C GLU A 178 14.54 -5.02 23.21
N VAL A 179 13.66 -4.71 24.17
CA VAL A 179 13.10 -5.68 25.12
C VAL A 179 11.58 -5.87 25.00
N ASP A 180 10.83 -5.02 24.29
CA ASP A 180 9.37 -5.14 24.25
C ASP A 180 8.89 -5.99 23.06
N GLN A 181 8.62 -7.28 23.34
CA GLN A 181 8.08 -8.25 22.38
C GLN A 181 6.58 -8.07 22.11
N THR A 182 5.88 -7.15 22.80
CA THR A 182 4.44 -6.95 22.68
C THR A 182 4.06 -5.93 21.64
N CYS A 183 4.98 -5.10 21.16
CA CYS A 183 4.78 -4.14 20.07
C CYS A 183 4.76 -4.83 18.70
N VAL A 184 3.61 -5.36 18.35
CA VAL A 184 3.37 -5.97 17.04
C VAL A 184 3.16 -4.89 15.97
N ALA A 185 3.54 -5.19 14.77
CA ALA A 185 3.74 -4.40 13.56
C ALA A 185 2.63 -3.40 13.10
N ASP A 186 1.65 -3.03 13.91
CA ASP A 186 0.69 -1.96 13.62
C ASP A 186 1.31 -0.59 13.95
N PRO A 187 1.49 0.30 12.95
CA PRO A 187 2.07 1.63 13.18
C PRO A 187 1.31 2.48 14.21
N THR A 188 0.01 2.26 14.35
CA THR A 188 -0.82 2.98 15.33
C THR A 188 -0.54 2.48 16.74
N GLN A 189 -0.45 1.17 16.93
CA GLN A 189 -0.07 0.56 18.21
C GLN A 189 1.37 0.93 18.62
N GLN A 190 2.32 0.95 17.67
CA GLN A 190 3.68 1.40 17.94
C GLN A 190 3.73 2.84 18.43
N LYS A 191 2.97 3.74 17.82
CA LYS A 191 2.85 5.13 18.28
C LYS A 191 2.20 5.22 19.67
N LEU A 192 1.19 4.41 19.91
CA LEU A 192 0.49 4.37 21.20
C LEU A 192 1.43 3.89 22.32
N CYS A 193 2.14 2.79 22.12
CA CYS A 193 3.16 2.27 23.05
C CYS A 193 4.23 3.34 23.34
N MET A 194 4.72 4.03 22.29
CA MET A 194 5.72 5.07 22.47
C MET A 194 5.19 6.28 23.26
N LEU A 195 3.94 6.67 23.03
CA LEU A 195 3.29 7.75 23.79
C LEU A 195 3.10 7.34 25.23
N THR A 196 2.68 6.11 25.49
CA THR A 196 2.52 5.57 26.86
C THR A 196 3.85 5.57 27.61
N SER A 197 4.93 5.07 27.01
CA SER A 197 6.27 5.10 27.64
C SER A 197 6.78 6.51 27.90
N LYS A 198 6.50 7.47 27.00
CA LYS A 198 6.82 8.88 27.24
C LYS A 198 6.01 9.46 28.40
N LEU A 199 4.73 9.13 28.46
CA LEU A 199 3.84 9.60 29.53
C LEU A 199 4.32 9.09 30.89
N GLU A 200 4.64 7.79 31.00
CA GLU A 200 5.17 7.19 32.23
C GLU A 200 6.47 7.84 32.68
N ARG A 201 7.38 8.11 31.73
CA ARG A 201 8.65 8.79 32.03
C ARG A 201 8.43 10.24 32.50
N LEU A 202 7.51 10.96 31.87
CA LEU A 202 7.14 12.31 32.28
C LEU A 202 6.47 12.32 33.66
N THR A 203 5.56 11.40 33.93
CA THR A 203 4.88 11.25 35.21
C THR A 203 5.89 11.01 36.34
N LYS A 204 6.87 10.12 36.11
CA LYS A 204 7.95 9.86 37.08
C LYS A 204 8.81 11.08 37.29
N HIS A 205 9.14 11.83 36.26
CA HIS A 205 9.95 13.05 36.37
C HIS A 205 9.21 14.18 37.12
N VAL A 206 7.89 14.30 36.88
CA VAL A 206 7.05 15.26 37.64
C VAL A 206 7.02 14.89 39.12
N ALA A 207 6.82 13.60 39.46
CA ALA A 207 6.85 13.17 40.86
C ALA A 207 8.20 13.45 41.55
N GLU A 208 9.31 13.22 40.84
CA GLU A 208 10.66 13.54 41.34
C GLU A 208 10.87 15.06 41.55
N LEU A 209 10.26 15.91 40.71
CA LEU A 209 10.33 17.36 40.85
C LEU A 209 9.43 17.86 41.99
N GLU A 210 8.26 17.28 42.17
CA GLU A 210 7.35 17.58 43.27
C GLU A 210 7.99 17.24 44.62
N GLU A 211 8.62 16.07 44.76
CA GLU A 211 9.35 15.67 45.97
C GLU A 211 10.51 16.63 46.29
N LYS A 212 11.28 17.04 45.26
CA LYS A 212 12.36 18.01 45.44
C LYS A 212 11.85 19.40 45.88
N LEU A 213 10.71 19.84 45.32
CA LEU A 213 10.09 21.10 45.66
C LEU A 213 9.59 21.10 47.11
N GLU A 214 8.91 20.03 47.54
CA GLU A 214 8.46 19.85 48.91
C GLU A 214 9.63 19.86 49.92
N ALA A 215 10.72 19.16 49.60
CA ALA A 215 11.93 19.16 50.42
C ALA A 215 12.58 20.56 50.52
N GLN A 216 12.56 21.35 49.44
CA GLN A 216 13.06 22.73 49.47
C GLN A 216 12.16 23.66 50.26
N LEU A 217 10.84 23.52 50.18
CA LEU A 217 9.90 24.31 50.98
C LEU A 217 10.06 24.03 52.47
N GLN A 218 10.19 22.77 52.89
CA GLN A 218 10.40 22.39 54.28
C GLN A 218 11.76 22.90 54.84
N SER A 219 12.81 22.91 53.99
CA SER A 219 14.11 23.44 54.38
C SER A 219 14.11 24.98 54.50
N GLY A 220 13.28 25.67 53.66
CA GLY A 220 13.11 27.12 53.71
C GLY A 220 12.34 27.60 54.93
N GLU A 221 11.31 26.89 55.39
CA GLU A 221 10.54 27.21 56.59
C GLU A 221 11.38 27.09 57.88
N ASN A 222 12.31 26.14 57.95
CA ASN A 222 13.21 25.99 59.07
C ASN A 222 14.27 27.13 59.22
N THR A 223 14.48 27.90 58.13
CA THR A 223 15.50 29.00 58.15
C THR A 223 14.89 30.35 58.57
N VAL A 224 13.56 30.48 58.67
CA VAL A 224 12.84 31.70 58.99
C VAL A 224 12.45 31.71 60.48
N GLN A 225 12.67 30.64 61.27
CA GLN A 225 12.34 30.52 62.69
C GLN A 225 13.55 30.67 63.61
N LEU A 226 14.67 31.15 63.15
CA LEU A 226 15.87 31.56 63.94
C LEU A 226 16.07 33.05 63.77
#